data_6e5017a934cb49a13637b56d40964f9a
#
_entry.id   6e5017a934cb49a13637b56d40964f9a
#
_cell.length_a   1.000
_cell.length_b   1.000
_cell.length_c   1.000
_cell.angle_alpha   90.00
_cell.angle_beta   90.00
_cell.angle_gamma   90.00
#
_symmetry.space_group_name_H-M   'P 1'
#
loop_
_entity.id
_entity.type
_entity.pdbx_description
1 polymer ?
#
loop_
_entity_poly.entity_id
_entity_poly.type
_entity_poly.pdbx_seq_one_letter_code
_entity_poly.pdbx_strand_id
1 'polypeptide(L)'
;MMESLPTLLLATAYAPPVSYFVKLYEHIAGTIALEGCEHYIKQSYRNRCRILGPNGVQSLTIPVELPAGTKTPIREVRISDHGEWRHLHAQALRTAYGASPFFEFYADELMPFYERRYTYLWDFNAELLQTLLAQLQLDLDWSMTTGFLPPQSSEATSECCDLRYTLSPKLVAPVPGVQLRPYYQLHLERMGFVEDLSILDLLFEMGPEALLVLRDSLQA
;
A
#
# COMPACT_ATOMS: atom_id res chain seq x y z
N MET A 1 15.92 -25.32 14.60
CA MET A 1 15.28 -24.15 15.22
C MET A 1 14.90 -23.24 14.04
N MET A 2 13.63 -22.95 13.85
CA MET A 2 13.26 -21.91 12.87
C MET A 2 13.74 -20.58 13.42
N GLU A 3 14.64 -19.91 12.73
CA GLU A 3 15.00 -18.54 13.08
C GLU A 3 13.73 -17.69 13.02
N SER A 4 13.47 -16.92 14.07
CA SER A 4 12.34 -15.99 14.08
C SER A 4 12.59 -14.91 13.02
N LEU A 5 11.60 -14.65 12.17
CA LEU A 5 11.69 -13.54 11.21
C LEU A 5 11.91 -12.21 11.95
N PRO A 6 12.73 -11.32 11.39
CA PRO A 6 12.90 -9.98 11.95
C PRO A 6 11.55 -9.22 11.97
N THR A 7 11.40 -8.28 12.89
CA THR A 7 10.22 -7.40 12.88
C THR A 7 10.18 -6.60 11.58
N LEU A 8 9.07 -6.71 10.83
CA LEU A 8 8.83 -5.89 9.64
C LEU A 8 8.32 -4.50 10.06
N LEU A 9 9.08 -3.46 9.76
CA LEU A 9 8.71 -2.08 10.06
C LEU A 9 8.34 -1.35 8.77
N LEU A 10 7.08 -0.89 8.71
CA LEU A 10 6.51 -0.23 7.55
C LEU A 10 5.97 1.16 7.91
N ALA A 11 5.85 2.02 6.91
CA ALA A 11 5.06 3.25 7.02
C ALA A 11 3.59 2.96 6.69
N THR A 12 2.67 3.76 7.24
CA THR A 12 1.29 3.76 6.76
C THR A 12 1.25 4.15 5.28
N ALA A 13 0.34 3.56 4.50
CA ALA A 13 0.25 3.83 3.07
C ALA A 13 -1.18 3.75 2.53
N TYR A 14 -1.50 4.63 1.58
CA TYR A 14 -2.76 4.64 0.85
C TYR A 14 -2.71 3.62 -0.28
N ALA A 15 -3.52 2.56 -0.19
CA ALA A 15 -3.59 1.48 -1.17
C ALA A 15 -2.18 1.09 -1.68
N PRO A 16 -1.32 0.53 -0.79
CA PRO A 16 0.11 0.34 -1.03
C PRO A 16 0.41 -0.49 -2.27
N PRO A 17 1.66 -0.44 -2.78
CA PRO A 17 2.07 -1.23 -3.94
C PRO A 17 2.10 -2.73 -3.64
N VAL A 18 2.12 -3.55 -4.69
CA VAL A 18 2.19 -5.02 -4.60
C VAL A 18 3.40 -5.46 -3.76
N SER A 19 4.56 -4.82 -3.92
CA SER A 19 5.78 -5.14 -3.15
C SER A 19 5.60 -4.98 -1.63
N TYR A 20 4.77 -4.05 -1.18
CA TYR A 20 4.42 -3.89 0.22
C TYR A 20 3.69 -5.14 0.74
N PHE A 21 2.74 -5.67 -0.04
CA PHE A 21 1.98 -6.87 0.31
C PHE A 21 2.80 -8.15 0.18
N VAL A 22 3.76 -8.22 -0.73
CA VAL A 22 4.75 -9.33 -0.76
C VAL A 22 5.50 -9.41 0.56
N LYS A 23 5.91 -8.26 1.13
CA LYS A 23 6.60 -8.23 2.43
C LYS A 23 5.67 -8.54 3.60
N LEU A 24 4.41 -8.14 3.54
CA LEU A 24 3.40 -8.58 4.52
C LEU A 24 3.20 -10.09 4.47
N TYR A 25 3.08 -10.66 3.28
CA TYR A 25 2.94 -12.10 3.06
C TYR A 25 4.15 -12.88 3.60
N GLU A 26 5.38 -12.40 3.35
CA GLU A 26 6.61 -13.00 3.91
C GLU A 26 6.58 -13.06 5.43
N HIS A 27 5.97 -12.07 6.09
CA HIS A 27 5.94 -11.95 7.55
C HIS A 27 4.61 -12.41 8.18
N ILE A 28 3.83 -13.23 7.50
CA ILE A 28 2.52 -13.69 7.99
C ILE A 28 2.58 -14.39 9.36
N ALA A 29 3.70 -15.03 9.68
CA ALA A 29 3.95 -15.65 10.98
C ALA A 29 4.92 -14.81 11.86
N GLY A 30 5.24 -13.60 11.45
CA GLY A 30 6.20 -12.70 12.08
C GLY A 30 5.54 -11.55 12.82
N THR A 31 6.36 -10.60 13.25
CA THR A 31 5.91 -9.35 13.87
C THR A 31 5.90 -8.25 12.84
N ILE A 32 4.76 -7.53 12.71
CA ILE A 32 4.59 -6.41 11.80
C ILE A 32 4.27 -5.16 12.62
N ALA A 33 5.01 -4.09 12.37
CA ALA A 33 4.81 -2.80 13.00
C ALA A 33 4.65 -1.68 11.96
N LEU A 34 3.64 -0.83 12.13
CA LEU A 34 3.47 0.39 11.37
C LEU A 34 3.98 1.58 12.19
N GLU A 35 4.83 2.39 11.60
CA GLU A 35 5.39 3.58 12.25
C GLU A 35 4.34 4.67 12.44
N GLY A 36 3.88 4.85 13.65
CA GLY A 36 2.86 5.84 14.03
C GLY A 36 3.42 7.13 14.63
N CYS A 37 4.73 7.19 14.87
CA CYS A 37 5.38 8.30 15.55
C CYS A 37 6.30 9.12 14.63
N GLU A 38 6.34 8.83 13.32
CA GLU A 38 7.10 9.61 12.36
C GLU A 38 6.40 10.93 11.99
N HIS A 39 7.16 11.84 11.37
CA HIS A 39 6.58 12.99 10.69
C HIS A 39 6.15 12.63 9.28
N TYR A 40 5.11 13.30 8.78
CA TYR A 40 4.61 13.10 7.43
C TYR A 40 5.67 13.40 6.36
N ILE A 41 5.84 12.47 5.42
CA ILE A 41 6.76 12.61 4.30
C ILE A 41 5.97 12.84 3.01
N LYS A 42 6.22 14.01 2.38
CA LYS A 42 5.59 14.38 1.10
C LYS A 42 6.04 13.46 -0.03
N GLN A 43 5.14 13.26 -1.01
CA GLN A 43 5.42 12.49 -2.23
C GLN A 43 5.84 11.04 -1.93
N SER A 44 5.21 10.44 -0.93
CA SER A 44 5.37 9.05 -0.52
C SER A 44 4.06 8.28 -0.69
N TYR A 45 4.09 6.99 -0.50
CA TYR A 45 2.88 6.15 -0.51
C TYR A 45 1.92 6.45 0.65
N ARG A 46 2.29 7.27 1.64
CA ARG A 46 1.42 7.63 2.78
C ARG A 46 0.07 8.20 2.35
N ASN A 47 0.05 9.03 1.31
CA ASN A 47 -1.19 9.61 0.78
C ASN A 47 -1.34 9.43 -0.74
N ARG A 48 -0.59 8.50 -1.36
CA ARG A 48 -0.57 8.31 -2.80
C ARG A 48 -0.50 6.83 -3.15
N CYS A 49 -1.21 6.45 -4.22
CA CYS A 49 -1.04 5.16 -4.87
C CYS A 49 -0.88 5.34 -6.39
N ARG A 50 -0.51 4.26 -7.09
CA ARG A 50 -0.37 4.20 -8.55
C ARG A 50 -1.31 3.14 -9.09
N ILE A 51 -2.11 3.49 -10.07
CA ILE A 51 -3.01 2.59 -10.79
C ILE A 51 -2.71 2.61 -12.28
N LEU A 52 -3.16 1.59 -13.02
CA LEU A 52 -3.03 1.52 -14.47
C LEU A 52 -4.38 1.82 -15.13
N GLY A 53 -4.52 3.02 -15.65
CA GLY A 53 -5.70 3.39 -16.43
C GLY A 53 -5.50 3.21 -17.94
N PRO A 54 -6.54 3.46 -18.74
CA PRO A 54 -6.49 3.32 -20.20
C PRO A 54 -5.44 4.21 -20.88
N ASN A 55 -4.99 5.27 -20.24
CA ASN A 55 -3.98 6.19 -20.78
C ASN A 55 -2.59 6.04 -20.16
N GLY A 56 -2.37 5.01 -19.34
CA GLY A 56 -1.11 4.75 -18.65
C GLY A 56 -1.23 4.83 -17.13
N VAL A 57 -0.07 4.86 -16.49
CA VAL A 57 0.01 4.93 -15.03
C VAL A 57 -0.51 6.27 -14.53
N GLN A 58 -1.46 6.22 -13.62
CA GLN A 58 -2.04 7.37 -12.95
C GLN A 58 -1.72 7.32 -11.44
N SER A 59 -1.35 8.48 -10.88
CA SER A 59 -1.19 8.62 -9.43
C SER A 59 -2.46 9.20 -8.82
N LEU A 60 -3.05 8.51 -7.87
CA LEU A 60 -4.13 9.00 -7.03
C LEU A 60 -3.53 9.54 -5.74
N THR A 61 -3.83 10.80 -5.41
CA THR A 61 -3.25 11.47 -4.24
C THR A 61 -4.36 12.06 -3.38
N ILE A 62 -4.44 11.61 -2.13
CA ILE A 62 -5.32 12.19 -1.12
C ILE A 62 -4.76 13.57 -0.72
N PRO A 63 -5.52 14.67 -0.85
CA PRO A 63 -5.09 15.97 -0.39
C PRO A 63 -5.07 15.99 1.14
N VAL A 64 -4.00 16.59 1.71
CA VAL A 64 -3.81 16.61 3.16
C VAL A 64 -3.50 18.02 3.67
N GLU A 65 -3.93 18.27 4.90
CA GLU A 65 -3.60 19.45 5.68
C GLU A 65 -2.57 19.07 6.75
N LEU A 66 -1.54 19.91 6.86
CA LEU A 66 -0.40 19.70 7.73
C LEU A 66 -0.34 20.83 8.77
N PRO A 67 -0.97 20.69 9.94
CA PRO A 67 -1.06 21.74 10.96
C PRO A 67 0.31 22.27 11.41
N ALA A 68 1.32 21.41 11.50
CA ALA A 68 2.70 21.77 11.86
C ALA A 68 3.66 21.74 10.64
N GLY A 69 3.15 21.94 9.42
CA GLY A 69 3.96 21.88 8.20
C GLY A 69 4.66 20.53 8.03
N THR A 70 5.96 20.56 7.69
CA THR A 70 6.74 19.32 7.49
C THR A 70 7.00 18.52 8.76
N LYS A 71 6.74 19.09 9.94
CA LYS A 71 6.87 18.42 11.24
C LYS A 71 5.54 17.88 11.77
N THR A 72 4.50 17.85 10.95
CA THR A 72 3.22 17.26 11.37
C THR A 72 3.41 15.74 11.60
N PRO A 73 3.12 15.25 12.82
CA PRO A 73 3.10 13.81 13.10
C PRO A 73 2.13 13.10 12.16
N ILE A 74 2.47 11.90 11.69
CA ILE A 74 1.66 11.17 10.71
C ILE A 74 0.21 10.95 11.18
N ARG A 75 0.00 10.78 12.48
CA ARG A 75 -1.32 10.59 13.10
C ARG A 75 -2.16 11.87 13.17
N GLU A 76 -1.55 13.04 13.00
CA GLU A 76 -2.22 14.34 13.03
C GLU A 76 -2.45 14.91 11.63
N VAL A 77 -2.02 14.20 10.59
CA VAL A 77 -2.26 14.58 9.19
C VAL A 77 -3.75 14.47 8.90
N ARG A 78 -4.37 15.60 8.58
CA ARG A 78 -5.80 15.66 8.26
C ARG A 78 -6.03 15.49 6.76
N ILE A 79 -7.10 14.79 6.41
CA ILE A 79 -7.57 14.73 5.04
C ILE A 79 -8.31 16.03 4.73
N SER A 80 -7.93 16.67 3.62
CA SER A 80 -8.64 17.84 3.11
C SER A 80 -9.79 17.41 2.19
N ASP A 81 -10.93 18.09 2.28
CA ASP A 81 -12.06 17.89 1.36
C ASP A 81 -11.89 18.69 0.05
N HIS A 82 -10.77 19.38 -0.12
CA HIS A 82 -10.52 20.18 -1.32
C HIS A 82 -10.45 19.33 -2.59
N GLY A 83 -11.07 19.81 -3.67
CA GLY A 83 -10.92 19.22 -5.01
C GLY A 83 -11.71 17.94 -5.26
N GLU A 84 -12.72 17.62 -4.43
CA GLU A 84 -13.61 16.44 -4.61
C GLU A 84 -12.87 15.14 -4.87
N TRP A 85 -11.69 14.99 -4.26
CA TRP A 85 -10.77 13.89 -4.53
C TRP A 85 -11.43 12.51 -4.39
N ARG A 86 -12.40 12.34 -3.47
CA ARG A 86 -13.12 11.07 -3.28
C ARG A 86 -13.84 10.67 -4.56
N HIS A 87 -14.62 11.58 -5.12
CA HIS A 87 -15.33 11.36 -6.37
C HIS A 87 -14.36 11.06 -7.51
N LEU A 88 -13.29 11.85 -7.62
CA LEU A 88 -12.26 11.67 -8.66
C LEU A 88 -11.54 10.34 -8.55
N HIS A 89 -11.19 9.90 -7.34
CA HIS A 89 -10.55 8.59 -7.13
C HIS A 89 -11.51 7.44 -7.44
N ALA A 90 -12.75 7.50 -6.94
CA ALA A 90 -13.77 6.50 -7.26
C ALA A 90 -14.01 6.38 -8.77
N GLN A 91 -14.10 7.51 -9.48
CA GLN A 91 -14.25 7.54 -10.92
C GLN A 91 -13.02 6.98 -11.64
N ALA A 92 -11.80 7.34 -11.19
CA ALA A 92 -10.56 6.82 -11.74
C ALA A 92 -10.48 5.30 -11.61
N LEU A 93 -10.83 4.74 -10.44
CA LEU A 93 -10.87 3.29 -10.21
C LEU A 93 -11.91 2.59 -11.11
N ARG A 94 -13.11 3.13 -11.22
CA ARG A 94 -14.12 2.58 -12.13
C ARG A 94 -13.69 2.65 -13.60
N THR A 95 -13.02 3.73 -14.01
CA THR A 95 -12.50 3.87 -15.38
C THR A 95 -11.34 2.92 -15.66
N ALA A 96 -10.46 2.71 -14.68
CA ALA A 96 -9.30 1.85 -14.82
C ALA A 96 -9.68 0.35 -14.80
N TYR A 97 -10.58 -0.04 -13.88
CA TYR A 97 -10.81 -1.44 -13.54
C TYR A 97 -12.27 -1.92 -13.71
N GLY A 98 -13.19 -1.07 -14.14
CA GLY A 98 -14.59 -1.48 -14.31
C GLY A 98 -14.84 -2.64 -15.27
N ALA A 99 -13.86 -2.93 -16.16
CA ALA A 99 -13.87 -4.08 -17.05
C ALA A 99 -12.93 -5.23 -16.58
N SER A 100 -12.27 -5.07 -15.43
CA SER A 100 -11.41 -6.12 -14.85
C SER A 100 -12.24 -7.27 -14.29
N PRO A 101 -11.76 -8.51 -14.34
CA PRO A 101 -12.54 -9.70 -14.01
C PRO A 101 -13.16 -9.71 -12.62
N PHE A 102 -12.52 -9.06 -11.64
CA PHE A 102 -12.94 -9.11 -10.24
C PHE A 102 -13.35 -7.75 -9.67
N PHE A 103 -13.41 -6.68 -10.47
CA PHE A 103 -13.75 -5.34 -9.98
C PHE A 103 -15.08 -5.31 -9.24
N GLU A 104 -16.15 -5.84 -9.86
CA GLU A 104 -17.49 -5.83 -9.26
C GLU A 104 -17.56 -6.61 -7.95
N PHE A 105 -16.77 -7.69 -7.84
CA PHE A 105 -16.73 -8.52 -6.64
C PHE A 105 -16.18 -7.76 -5.42
N TYR A 106 -15.16 -6.90 -5.61
CA TYR A 106 -14.52 -6.15 -4.53
C TYR A 106 -15.03 -4.72 -4.39
N ALA A 107 -15.77 -4.20 -5.36
CA ALA A 107 -16.24 -2.82 -5.37
C ALA A 107 -17.13 -2.47 -4.17
N ASP A 108 -17.99 -3.39 -3.74
CA ASP A 108 -18.94 -3.16 -2.63
C ASP A 108 -18.21 -2.89 -1.30
N GLU A 109 -17.03 -3.47 -1.10
CA GLU A 109 -16.21 -3.29 0.09
C GLU A 109 -15.25 -2.09 0.00
N LEU A 110 -14.79 -1.75 -1.21
CA LEU A 110 -13.76 -0.75 -1.41
C LEU A 110 -14.31 0.63 -1.78
N MET A 111 -15.43 0.72 -2.52
CA MET A 111 -16.00 2.01 -2.91
C MET A 111 -16.52 2.85 -1.74
N PRO A 112 -17.06 2.28 -0.65
CA PRO A 112 -17.49 3.06 0.51
C PRO A 112 -16.39 3.93 1.14
N PHE A 113 -15.10 3.58 0.98
CA PHE A 113 -13.98 4.42 1.43
C PHE A 113 -13.96 5.80 0.75
N TYR A 114 -14.49 5.92 -0.45
CA TYR A 114 -14.59 7.16 -1.22
C TYR A 114 -15.90 7.91 -1.00
N GLU A 115 -16.81 7.35 -0.22
CA GLU A 115 -18.10 7.98 0.16
C GLU A 115 -18.04 8.53 1.58
N ARG A 116 -17.37 7.80 2.49
CA ARG A 116 -17.22 8.21 3.89
C ARG A 116 -16.22 9.35 4.03
N ARG A 117 -16.38 10.12 5.11
CA ARG A 117 -15.43 11.17 5.50
C ARG A 117 -14.56 10.68 6.66
N TYR A 118 -13.28 10.78 6.47
CA TYR A 118 -12.26 10.55 7.49
C TYR A 118 -11.59 11.86 7.85
N THR A 119 -11.35 12.09 9.13
CA THR A 119 -10.62 13.27 9.59
C THR A 119 -9.13 13.09 9.40
N TYR A 120 -8.60 11.93 9.75
CA TYR A 120 -7.16 11.67 9.74
C TYR A 120 -6.79 10.66 8.66
N LEU A 121 -5.64 10.93 8.01
CA LEU A 121 -5.08 10.05 6.98
C LEU A 121 -4.71 8.68 7.57
N TRP A 122 -4.23 8.65 8.81
CA TRP A 122 -3.89 7.42 9.51
C TRP A 122 -5.09 6.48 9.61
N ASP A 123 -6.23 6.99 10.07
CA ASP A 123 -7.43 6.17 10.29
C ASP A 123 -7.96 5.61 8.97
N PHE A 124 -7.98 6.44 7.92
CA PHE A 124 -8.34 6.01 6.56
C PHE A 124 -7.44 4.88 6.08
N ASN A 125 -6.12 5.06 6.17
CA ASN A 125 -5.17 4.06 5.70
C ASN A 125 -5.21 2.76 6.50
N ALA A 126 -5.39 2.85 7.83
CA ALA A 126 -5.46 1.70 8.71
C ALA A 126 -6.70 0.84 8.42
N GLU A 127 -7.87 1.47 8.28
CA GLU A 127 -9.11 0.76 7.92
C GLU A 127 -9.04 0.17 6.52
N LEU A 128 -8.50 0.92 5.54
CA LEU A 128 -8.31 0.41 4.18
C LEU A 128 -7.33 -0.77 4.15
N LEU A 129 -6.21 -0.71 4.89
CA LEU A 129 -5.26 -1.82 4.98
C LEU A 129 -5.95 -3.07 5.55
N GLN A 130 -6.71 -2.92 6.64
CA GLN A 130 -7.43 -4.04 7.26
C GLN A 130 -8.44 -4.66 6.26
N THR A 131 -9.16 -3.84 5.52
CA THR A 131 -10.08 -4.31 4.47
C THR A 131 -9.33 -5.05 3.37
N LEU A 132 -8.22 -4.50 2.86
CA LEU A 132 -7.42 -5.15 1.83
C LEU A 132 -6.83 -6.49 2.28
N LEU A 133 -6.38 -6.59 3.54
CA LEU A 133 -5.92 -7.85 4.13
C LEU A 133 -7.04 -8.89 4.17
N ALA A 134 -8.24 -8.48 4.58
CA ALA A 134 -9.40 -9.37 4.61
C ALA A 134 -9.80 -9.84 3.20
N GLN A 135 -9.80 -8.95 2.19
CA GLN A 135 -10.12 -9.30 0.81
C GLN A 135 -9.06 -10.23 0.18
N LEU A 136 -7.81 -10.11 0.57
CA LEU A 136 -6.72 -11.01 0.19
C LEU A 136 -6.67 -12.30 1.01
N GLN A 137 -7.54 -12.45 2.03
CA GLN A 137 -7.52 -13.57 2.97
C GLN A 137 -6.16 -13.72 3.67
N LEU A 138 -5.46 -12.61 3.90
CA LEU A 138 -4.23 -12.55 4.67
C LEU A 138 -4.58 -12.34 6.15
N ASP A 139 -4.54 -13.44 6.90
CA ASP A 139 -4.73 -13.42 8.36
C ASP A 139 -3.40 -13.07 9.03
N LEU A 140 -3.19 -11.79 9.27
CA LEU A 140 -2.02 -11.27 9.95
C LEU A 140 -2.39 -10.08 10.85
N ASP A 141 -1.71 -10.00 11.99
CA ASP A 141 -1.82 -8.88 12.91
C ASP A 141 -0.67 -7.89 12.70
N TRP A 142 -0.97 -6.62 12.85
CA TRP A 142 0.02 -5.58 12.91
C TRP A 142 -0.21 -4.67 14.11
N SER A 143 0.85 -4.06 14.60
CA SER A 143 0.80 -3.09 15.70
C SER A 143 1.31 -1.73 15.25
N MET A 144 0.92 -0.69 15.97
CA MET A 144 1.50 0.64 15.79
C MET A 144 2.67 0.81 16.74
N THR A 145 3.75 1.44 16.28
CA THR A 145 4.87 1.80 17.16
C THR A 145 4.44 2.80 18.24
N THR A 146 4.94 2.63 19.45
CA THR A 146 4.64 3.51 20.61
C THR A 146 5.61 4.67 20.74
N GLY A 147 6.71 4.66 19.98
CA GLY A 147 7.73 5.69 19.91
C GLY A 147 8.39 5.69 18.54
N PHE A 148 8.97 6.83 18.14
CA PHE A 148 9.70 6.92 16.88
C PHE A 148 10.94 6.02 16.93
N LEU A 149 11.04 5.12 15.95
CA LEU A 149 12.23 4.31 15.75
C LEU A 149 13.14 5.01 14.74
N PRO A 150 14.34 5.48 15.15
CA PRO A 150 15.26 6.12 14.19
C PRO A 150 15.60 5.15 13.06
N PRO A 151 15.77 5.65 11.81
CA PRO A 151 16.20 4.80 10.71
C PRO A 151 17.50 4.08 11.09
N GLN A 152 17.51 2.77 10.90
CA GLN A 152 18.71 2.01 11.20
C GLN A 152 19.77 2.29 10.14
N SER A 153 21.01 2.52 10.57
CA SER A 153 22.17 2.54 9.67
C SER A 153 22.33 1.17 9.01
N SER A 154 22.92 1.10 7.83
CA SER A 154 23.10 -0.10 7.01
C SER A 154 23.79 -1.30 7.69
N GLU A 155 24.23 -1.15 8.92
CA GLU A 155 24.76 -2.20 9.82
C GLU A 155 23.68 -2.78 10.73
N ALA A 156 22.40 -2.68 10.32
CA ALA A 156 21.25 -3.08 11.11
C ALA A 156 21.36 -4.52 11.62
N THR A 157 21.19 -4.65 12.91
CA THR A 157 20.99 -5.90 13.60
C THR A 157 19.94 -6.75 12.88
N SER A 158 20.15 -8.06 12.82
CA SER A 158 19.28 -9.07 12.19
C SER A 158 17.83 -9.10 12.74
N GLU A 159 17.44 -8.13 13.54
CA GLU A 159 16.19 -8.11 14.31
C GLU A 159 15.06 -7.28 13.66
N CYS A 160 15.36 -6.38 12.70
CA CYS A 160 14.34 -5.50 12.10
C CYS A 160 14.57 -5.28 10.60
N CYS A 161 13.52 -5.55 9.81
CA CYS A 161 13.45 -5.23 8.39
C CYS A 161 12.72 -3.88 8.22
N ASP A 162 13.49 -2.77 8.13
CA ASP A 162 12.93 -1.41 7.99
C ASP A 162 12.74 -1.02 6.51
N LEU A 163 11.48 -0.96 6.08
CA LEU A 163 11.10 -0.59 4.71
C LEU A 163 10.35 0.75 4.62
N ARG A 164 10.28 1.52 5.71
CA ARG A 164 9.53 2.81 5.77
C ARG A 164 9.96 3.82 4.70
N TYR A 165 11.23 3.76 4.30
CA TYR A 165 11.82 4.71 3.34
C TYR A 165 12.21 4.06 2.02
N THR A 166 12.37 2.74 1.99
CA THR A 166 12.68 1.95 0.79
C THR A 166 11.47 1.89 -0.14
N LEU A 167 10.28 1.68 0.42
CA LEU A 167 9.02 1.70 -0.32
C LEU A 167 8.60 3.15 -0.60
N SER A 168 8.99 3.65 -1.76
CA SER A 168 8.72 5.03 -2.17
C SER A 168 8.42 5.11 -3.67
N PRO A 169 7.41 5.89 -4.09
CA PRO A 169 7.10 6.06 -5.51
C PRO A 169 8.20 6.76 -6.32
N LYS A 170 9.20 7.32 -5.64
CA LYS A 170 10.34 8.01 -6.25
C LYS A 170 11.58 7.11 -6.41
N LEU A 171 11.69 6.09 -5.58
CA LEU A 171 12.83 5.19 -5.62
C LEU A 171 12.47 3.98 -6.48
N VAL A 172 13.14 3.84 -7.61
CA VAL A 172 13.08 2.65 -8.47
C VAL A 172 14.06 1.58 -7.94
N ALA A 173 14.29 1.54 -6.62
CA ALA A 173 15.15 0.55 -6.03
C ALA A 173 14.36 -0.75 -5.80
N PRO A 174 14.92 -1.92 -6.14
CA PRO A 174 14.27 -3.19 -5.86
C PRO A 174 14.09 -3.35 -4.34
N VAL A 175 12.92 -3.81 -3.94
CA VAL A 175 12.66 -4.16 -2.53
C VAL A 175 13.41 -5.45 -2.21
N PRO A 176 14.23 -5.50 -1.16
CA PRO A 176 14.99 -6.69 -0.82
C PRO A 176 14.09 -7.93 -0.65
N GLY A 177 14.48 -9.05 -1.29
CA GLY A 177 13.73 -10.30 -1.23
C GLY A 177 12.44 -10.31 -2.08
N VAL A 178 12.23 -9.30 -2.95
CA VAL A 178 11.05 -9.22 -3.82
C VAL A 178 11.47 -9.22 -5.28
N GLN A 179 10.90 -10.14 -6.05
CA GLN A 179 10.94 -10.17 -7.51
C GLN A 179 9.52 -10.31 -8.03
N LEU A 180 8.91 -9.18 -8.38
CA LEU A 180 7.52 -9.17 -8.82
C LEU A 180 7.31 -10.08 -10.02
N ARG A 181 6.31 -10.96 -9.91
CA ARG A 181 5.88 -11.82 -11.01
C ARG A 181 4.87 -11.11 -11.87
N PRO A 182 5.01 -11.15 -13.20
CA PRO A 182 3.98 -10.67 -14.09
C PRO A 182 2.65 -11.40 -13.84
N TYR A 183 1.56 -10.64 -13.86
CA TYR A 183 0.20 -11.11 -13.75
C TYR A 183 -0.66 -10.44 -14.83
N TYR A 184 -1.88 -10.93 -15.02
CA TYR A 184 -2.79 -10.32 -15.96
C TYR A 184 -3.11 -8.88 -15.57
N GLN A 185 -3.04 -7.96 -16.55
CA GLN A 185 -3.47 -6.57 -16.43
C GLN A 185 -4.33 -6.23 -17.67
N LEU A 186 -5.47 -5.58 -17.46
CA LEU A 186 -6.44 -5.28 -18.53
C LEU A 186 -5.80 -4.60 -19.76
N HIS A 187 -4.76 -3.80 -19.54
CA HIS A 187 -4.06 -3.06 -20.60
C HIS A 187 -2.72 -3.67 -21.02
N LEU A 188 -2.44 -4.92 -20.65
CA LEU A 188 -1.18 -5.62 -20.88
C LEU A 188 -0.74 -5.62 -22.36
N GLU A 189 -1.67 -5.89 -23.28
CA GLU A 189 -1.35 -5.95 -24.72
C GLU A 189 -0.84 -4.62 -25.28
N ARG A 190 -1.35 -3.51 -24.74
CA ARG A 190 -1.00 -2.17 -25.24
C ARG A 190 0.20 -1.55 -24.52
N MET A 191 0.37 -1.83 -23.25
CA MET A 191 1.32 -1.13 -22.38
C MET A 191 2.47 -2.01 -21.90
N GLY A 192 2.40 -3.32 -22.11
CA GLY A 192 3.25 -4.27 -21.43
C GLY A 192 2.89 -4.39 -19.95
N PHE A 193 3.59 -5.26 -19.24
CA PHE A 193 3.43 -5.40 -17.80
C PHE A 193 3.99 -4.19 -17.06
N VAL A 194 3.18 -3.57 -16.21
CA VAL A 194 3.59 -2.44 -15.37
C VAL A 194 3.76 -2.93 -13.94
N GLU A 195 5.00 -2.88 -13.47
CA GLU A 195 5.38 -3.39 -12.15
C GLU A 195 4.95 -2.46 -11.01
N ASP A 196 4.72 -3.09 -9.87
CA ASP A 196 4.58 -2.44 -8.56
C ASP A 196 3.51 -1.35 -8.51
N LEU A 197 2.37 -1.63 -9.13
CA LEU A 197 1.16 -0.83 -8.97
C LEU A 197 0.54 -1.06 -7.59
N SER A 198 -0.47 -0.27 -7.26
CA SER A 198 -1.29 -0.50 -6.07
C SER A 198 -1.79 -1.94 -6.01
N ILE A 199 -1.91 -2.49 -4.82
CA ILE A 199 -2.54 -3.80 -4.58
C ILE A 199 -3.96 -3.89 -5.17
N LEU A 200 -4.63 -2.76 -5.35
CA LEU A 200 -5.94 -2.69 -6.01
C LEU A 200 -5.87 -3.23 -7.44
N ASP A 201 -4.77 -2.96 -8.18
CA ASP A 201 -4.55 -3.51 -9.51
C ASP A 201 -4.52 -5.04 -9.46
N LEU A 202 -3.67 -5.60 -8.61
CA LEU A 202 -3.56 -7.06 -8.45
C LEU A 202 -4.89 -7.69 -8.02
N LEU A 203 -5.60 -7.07 -7.07
CA LEU A 203 -6.85 -7.60 -6.53
C LEU A 203 -7.96 -7.61 -7.60
N PHE A 204 -8.13 -6.52 -8.35
CA PHE A 204 -9.17 -6.41 -9.38
C PHE A 204 -8.88 -7.27 -10.61
N GLU A 205 -7.61 -7.52 -10.91
CA GLU A 205 -7.21 -8.32 -12.08
C GLU A 205 -7.12 -9.82 -11.78
N MET A 206 -6.66 -10.22 -10.59
CA MET A 206 -6.35 -11.61 -10.24
C MET A 206 -7.31 -12.20 -9.21
N GLY A 207 -8.04 -11.37 -8.47
CA GLY A 207 -8.97 -11.85 -7.45
C GLY A 207 -8.30 -12.79 -6.43
N PRO A 208 -8.88 -13.99 -6.20
CA PRO A 208 -8.32 -14.95 -5.25
C PRO A 208 -6.91 -15.44 -5.61
N GLU A 209 -6.51 -15.38 -6.88
CA GLU A 209 -5.17 -15.76 -7.32
C GLU A 209 -4.09 -14.72 -6.95
N ALA A 210 -4.49 -13.55 -6.46
CA ALA A 210 -3.56 -12.53 -5.98
C ALA A 210 -2.56 -13.09 -4.95
N LEU A 211 -2.99 -13.98 -4.05
CA LEU A 211 -2.11 -14.65 -3.08
C LEU A 211 -0.99 -15.46 -3.75
N LEU A 212 -1.27 -16.11 -4.86
CA LEU A 212 -0.27 -16.89 -5.59
C LEU A 212 0.79 -15.96 -6.18
N VAL A 213 0.38 -14.80 -6.72
CA VAL A 213 1.30 -13.79 -7.23
C VAL A 213 2.18 -13.22 -6.12
N LEU A 214 1.62 -12.93 -4.94
CA LEU A 214 2.39 -12.46 -3.78
C LEU A 214 3.44 -13.50 -3.36
N ARG A 215 3.02 -14.76 -3.20
CA ARG A 215 3.90 -15.88 -2.85
C ARG A 215 5.04 -16.06 -3.86
N ASP A 216 4.70 -16.09 -5.14
CA ASP A 216 5.66 -16.39 -6.21
C ASP A 216 6.57 -15.19 -6.53
N SER A 217 6.27 -14.01 -5.94
CA SER A 217 7.11 -12.81 -5.99
C SER A 217 8.15 -12.74 -4.86
N LEU A 218 8.15 -13.70 -3.92
CA LEU A 218 9.23 -13.85 -2.95
C LEU A 218 10.46 -14.48 -3.62
N GLN A 219 11.62 -13.89 -3.38
CA GLN A 219 12.90 -14.52 -3.71
C GLN A 219 13.28 -15.50 -2.59
N ALA A 220 13.64 -16.71 -2.99
CA ALA A 220 14.19 -17.71 -2.09
C ALA A 220 15.60 -17.33 -1.61
#